data_9b5c44c0643b56e30b90def1bdf2d26d
#
_entry.id   9b5c44c0643b56e30b90def1bdf2d26d
#
_cell.length_a   1.000
_cell.length_b   1.000
_cell.length_c   1.000
_cell.angle_alpha   90.00
_cell.angle_beta   90.00
_cell.angle_gamma   90.00
#
_symmetry.space_group_name_H-M   'P 1'
#
loop_
_entity.id
_entity.type
_entity.pdbx_description
1 polymer ?
#
loop_
_entity_poly.entity_id
_entity_poly.type
_entity_poly.pdbx_seq_one_letter_code
_entity_poly.pdbx_strand_id
1 'polypeptide(L)'
;MSMFDKPILVFQTDSTYAEGAVSSMYGVVKTVDRELEIFDGTHQIPQYDTWSASYRLYQSLQFWPKGTVYVSVVDPGVGTKRRACVAKTVDGYYVVTPDNGALTHVKKFIGIEAVREIDETVNRLQSTRGVAIFHGRDLFGYTAARLASGIIDFEGVGPEYPVEEIVEHPIYEPTVEPGRVEGYFEINDPNFGNLWTNIPLDAFKGAGFAYGDMVNVSIRKDGVEVFQDRVLFHQSFGFAKKGDPMIYNNELMKVAMAVSQGSMCQKYDLWFGPEWTVVFTK
;
A
#
# COMPACT_ATOMS: atom_id res chain seq x y z
N MET A 1 -27.07 14.92 8.49
CA MET A 1 -26.37 13.68 8.23
C MET A 1 -26.50 12.83 9.45
N SER A 2 -27.11 11.64 9.36
CA SER A 2 -27.22 10.77 10.54
C SER A 2 -25.85 10.26 10.95
N MET A 3 -25.69 9.76 12.18
CA MET A 3 -24.44 9.16 12.68
C MET A 3 -23.95 8.00 11.79
N PHE A 4 -24.86 7.33 11.07
CA PHE A 4 -24.57 6.22 10.16
C PHE A 4 -24.18 6.65 8.72
N ASP A 5 -24.24 7.95 8.42
CA ASP A 5 -23.97 8.46 7.06
C ASP A 5 -22.61 9.17 6.95
N LYS A 6 -21.85 9.29 8.05
CA LYS A 6 -20.53 9.92 8.03
C LYS A 6 -19.49 8.97 7.45
N PRO A 7 -18.56 9.47 6.61
CA PRO A 7 -17.43 8.67 6.15
C PRO A 7 -16.60 8.09 7.30
N ILE A 8 -16.13 6.88 7.13
CA ILE A 8 -15.19 6.20 8.03
C ILE A 8 -13.80 6.75 7.79
N LEU A 9 -13.01 6.90 8.86
CA LEU A 9 -11.58 7.22 8.80
C LEU A 9 -10.74 5.97 9.02
N VAL A 10 -9.79 5.70 8.11
CA VAL A 10 -8.84 4.59 8.25
C VAL A 10 -7.42 5.15 8.22
N PHE A 11 -6.60 4.78 9.20
CA PHE A 11 -5.23 5.27 9.33
C PHE A 11 -4.20 4.19 9.07
N GLN A 12 -3.15 4.53 8.32
CA GLN A 12 -1.92 3.75 8.25
C GLN A 12 -0.70 4.65 8.38
N THR A 13 0.32 4.18 9.09
CA THR A 13 1.57 4.93 9.33
C THR A 13 2.76 3.99 9.53
N ASP A 14 3.96 4.56 9.60
CA ASP A 14 5.19 3.91 10.05
C ASP A 14 5.54 4.20 11.53
N SER A 15 4.60 4.81 12.28
CA SER A 15 4.86 5.30 13.65
C SER A 15 4.75 4.23 14.74
N THR A 16 4.21 3.05 14.43
CA THR A 16 3.89 1.99 15.40
C THR A 16 2.96 2.47 16.53
N TYR A 17 2.74 1.62 17.54
CA TYR A 17 2.06 1.99 18.80
C TYR A 17 3.04 2.13 19.98
N ALA A 18 4.34 2.19 19.69
CA ALA A 18 5.35 2.23 20.74
C ALA A 18 5.33 3.54 21.57
N GLU A 19 4.74 4.60 20.99
CA GLU A 19 4.61 5.90 21.65
C GLU A 19 3.27 6.59 21.27
N GLY A 20 3.08 7.86 21.64
CA GLY A 20 1.80 8.57 21.58
C GLY A 20 1.40 9.15 20.22
N ALA A 21 2.15 8.94 19.12
CA ALA A 21 1.88 9.58 17.84
C ALA A 21 0.50 9.20 17.28
N VAL A 22 0.21 7.92 17.15
CA VAL A 22 -1.08 7.41 16.65
C VAL A 22 -2.23 7.91 17.54
N SER A 23 -2.08 7.77 18.86
CA SER A 23 -3.08 8.23 19.83
C SER A 23 -3.38 9.73 19.68
N SER A 24 -2.35 10.57 19.48
CA SER A 24 -2.54 12.01 19.32
C SER A 24 -3.19 12.39 17.97
N MET A 25 -2.95 11.63 16.90
CA MET A 25 -3.68 11.77 15.63
C MET A 25 -5.19 11.52 15.85
N TYR A 26 -5.54 10.42 16.52
CA TYR A 26 -6.94 10.10 16.84
C TYR A 26 -7.57 11.16 17.77
N GLY A 27 -6.80 11.67 18.75
CA GLY A 27 -7.22 12.74 19.62
C GLY A 27 -7.63 13.98 18.83
N VAL A 28 -6.85 14.38 17.84
CA VAL A 28 -7.18 15.53 16.96
C VAL A 28 -8.46 15.25 16.16
N VAL A 29 -8.64 14.06 15.60
CA VAL A 29 -9.89 13.70 14.92
C VAL A 29 -11.09 13.88 15.85
N LYS A 30 -10.98 13.39 17.09
CA LYS A 30 -12.06 13.48 18.09
C LYS A 30 -12.30 14.90 18.61
N THR A 31 -11.34 15.84 18.48
CA THR A 31 -11.58 17.25 18.75
C THR A 31 -12.36 17.94 17.64
N VAL A 32 -12.25 17.48 16.40
CA VAL A 32 -13.04 17.98 15.27
C VAL A 32 -14.48 17.44 15.34
N ASP A 33 -14.62 16.13 15.50
CA ASP A 33 -15.92 15.49 15.62
C ASP A 33 -15.80 14.17 16.42
N ARG A 34 -16.48 14.12 17.57
CA ARG A 34 -16.45 12.95 18.47
C ARG A 34 -17.10 11.70 17.89
N GLU A 35 -18.00 11.86 16.93
CA GLU A 35 -18.77 10.75 16.36
C GLU A 35 -18.07 10.05 15.21
N LEU A 36 -17.01 10.63 14.63
CA LEU A 36 -16.26 9.97 13.54
C LEU A 36 -15.71 8.63 13.98
N GLU A 37 -15.98 7.60 13.21
CA GLU A 37 -15.39 6.27 13.39
C GLU A 37 -13.97 6.25 12.85
N ILE A 38 -13.03 5.71 13.64
CA ILE A 38 -11.61 5.61 13.30
C ILE A 38 -11.20 4.15 13.37
N PHE A 39 -10.54 3.68 12.34
CA PHE A 39 -10.01 2.32 12.24
C PHE A 39 -8.55 2.34 11.82
N ASP A 40 -7.84 1.26 12.14
CA ASP A 40 -6.47 1.04 11.74
C ASP A 40 -6.44 0.23 10.43
N GLY A 41 -5.71 0.73 9.43
CA GLY A 41 -5.20 -0.09 8.36
C GLY A 41 -3.98 -0.87 8.87
N THR A 42 -2.90 -0.15 9.16
CA THR A 42 -1.71 -0.67 9.84
C THR A 42 -0.85 0.50 10.34
N HIS A 43 -0.15 0.31 11.46
CA HIS A 43 0.86 1.26 11.94
C HIS A 43 2.26 0.64 11.94
N GLN A 44 2.46 -0.45 11.16
CA GLN A 44 3.72 -1.18 11.08
C GLN A 44 4.34 -1.14 9.68
N ILE A 45 4.05 -0.10 8.90
CA ILE A 45 4.82 0.18 7.69
C ILE A 45 6.29 0.36 8.11
N PRO A 46 7.27 -0.24 7.41
CA PRO A 46 8.68 0.03 7.70
C PRO A 46 8.96 1.53 7.65
N GLN A 47 9.81 2.01 8.59
CA GLN A 47 10.09 3.44 8.69
C GLN A 47 10.59 4.01 7.36
N TYR A 48 9.98 5.13 6.94
CA TYR A 48 10.31 5.87 5.71
C TYR A 48 10.01 5.14 4.40
N ASP A 49 9.43 3.94 4.44
CA ASP A 49 9.14 3.13 3.25
C ASP A 49 7.80 3.55 2.61
N THR A 50 7.88 4.53 1.71
CA THR A 50 6.72 5.04 0.96
C THR A 50 6.22 4.05 -0.10
N TRP A 51 7.06 3.11 -0.57
CA TRP A 51 6.64 2.01 -1.44
C TRP A 51 5.69 1.06 -0.72
N SER A 52 6.10 0.58 0.46
CA SER A 52 5.24 -0.28 1.28
C SER A 52 3.96 0.44 1.70
N ALA A 53 4.01 1.74 2.03
CA ALA A 53 2.81 2.54 2.31
C ALA A 53 1.84 2.53 1.14
N SER A 54 2.33 2.77 -0.08
CA SER A 54 1.53 2.75 -1.30
C SER A 54 0.91 1.39 -1.57
N TYR A 55 1.68 0.32 -1.39
CA TYR A 55 1.20 -1.04 -1.62
C TYR A 55 0.11 -1.45 -0.62
N ARG A 56 0.31 -1.19 0.69
CA ARG A 56 -0.65 -1.53 1.74
C ARG A 56 -1.95 -0.73 1.60
N LEU A 57 -1.86 0.52 1.18
CA LEU A 57 -3.02 1.32 0.83
C LEU A 57 -3.83 0.67 -0.30
N TYR A 58 -3.19 0.32 -1.41
CA TYR A 58 -3.82 -0.38 -2.54
C TYR A 58 -4.40 -1.73 -2.12
N GLN A 59 -3.69 -2.51 -1.30
CA GLN A 59 -4.11 -3.83 -0.83
C GLN A 59 -5.45 -3.78 -0.08
N SER A 60 -5.71 -2.72 0.68
CA SER A 60 -6.85 -2.67 1.62
C SER A 60 -7.97 -1.72 1.21
N LEU A 61 -7.68 -0.67 0.43
CA LEU A 61 -8.61 0.44 0.18
C LEU A 61 -9.98 -0.01 -0.34
N GLN A 62 -9.99 -0.92 -1.32
CA GLN A 62 -11.22 -1.36 -1.99
C GLN A 62 -12.13 -2.25 -1.13
N PHE A 63 -11.66 -2.70 0.03
CA PHE A 63 -12.45 -3.51 0.97
C PHE A 63 -13.19 -2.66 2.01
N TRP A 64 -12.96 -1.35 2.04
CA TRP A 64 -13.69 -0.40 2.85
C TRP A 64 -14.94 0.11 2.12
N PRO A 65 -15.97 0.57 2.85
CA PRO A 65 -17.14 1.21 2.23
C PRO A 65 -16.73 2.42 1.37
N LYS A 66 -17.43 2.63 0.26
CA LYS A 66 -17.24 3.84 -0.56
C LYS A 66 -17.47 5.10 0.26
N GLY A 67 -16.71 6.14 -0.02
CA GLY A 67 -16.69 7.37 0.77
C GLY A 67 -15.70 7.36 1.93
N THR A 68 -15.08 6.21 2.27
CA THR A 68 -14.04 6.15 3.31
C THR A 68 -12.93 7.16 3.02
N VAL A 69 -12.49 7.85 4.07
CA VAL A 69 -11.33 8.75 4.05
C VAL A 69 -10.14 8.01 4.65
N TYR A 70 -9.19 7.64 3.81
CA TYR A 70 -7.98 6.92 4.22
C TYR A 70 -6.84 7.90 4.46
N VAL A 71 -6.22 7.85 5.64
CA VAL A 71 -5.08 8.68 6.03
C VAL A 71 -3.82 7.82 6.03
N SER A 72 -2.95 8.06 5.05
CA SER A 72 -1.71 7.30 4.89
C SER A 72 -0.51 8.21 5.12
N VAL A 73 0.21 8.00 6.23
CA VAL A 73 1.30 8.88 6.65
C VAL A 73 2.59 8.09 6.86
N VAL A 74 3.40 8.07 5.81
CA VAL A 74 4.83 7.75 5.83
C VAL A 74 5.52 8.92 5.16
N ASP A 75 6.19 9.77 5.94
CA ASP A 75 6.56 11.11 5.49
C ASP A 75 8.01 11.48 5.83
N PRO A 76 8.99 10.90 5.12
CA PRO A 76 10.40 11.28 5.29
C PRO A 76 10.68 12.73 4.91
N GLY A 77 9.77 13.38 4.16
CA GLY A 77 9.85 14.78 3.74
C GLY A 77 9.04 15.77 4.59
N VAL A 78 8.60 15.38 5.79
CA VAL A 78 7.82 16.27 6.67
C VAL A 78 8.50 17.63 6.90
N GLY A 79 7.74 18.72 6.80
CA GLY A 79 8.26 20.08 6.98
C GLY A 79 9.09 20.64 5.81
N THR A 80 9.18 19.93 4.68
CA THR A 80 9.82 20.40 3.45
C THR A 80 8.79 20.94 2.45
N LYS A 81 9.21 21.15 1.19
CA LYS A 81 8.33 21.61 0.10
C LYS A 81 7.51 20.50 -0.57
N ARG A 82 7.55 19.23 -0.06
CA ARG A 82 6.70 18.16 -0.59
C ARG A 82 5.23 18.55 -0.41
N ARG A 83 4.40 18.34 -1.42
CA ARG A 83 2.96 18.61 -1.34
C ARG A 83 2.31 17.68 -0.29
N ALA A 84 1.36 18.22 0.46
CA ALA A 84 0.38 17.46 1.22
C ALA A 84 -0.91 17.43 0.41
N CYS A 85 -1.53 16.28 0.22
CA CYS A 85 -2.67 16.21 -0.69
C CYS A 85 -3.82 15.34 -0.19
N VAL A 86 -4.98 15.55 -0.82
CA VAL A 86 -6.12 14.67 -0.79
C VAL A 86 -6.40 14.22 -2.22
N ALA A 87 -6.31 12.92 -2.48
CA ALA A 87 -6.68 12.31 -3.74
C ALA A 87 -8.09 11.72 -3.64
N LYS A 88 -8.91 11.92 -4.68
CA LYS A 88 -10.20 11.27 -4.88
C LYS A 88 -10.03 10.19 -5.92
N THR A 89 -10.34 8.95 -5.59
CA THR A 89 -10.26 7.83 -6.53
C THR A 89 -11.50 7.76 -7.41
N VAL A 90 -11.38 7.11 -8.57
CA VAL A 90 -12.51 6.89 -9.48
C VAL A 90 -13.63 6.07 -8.85
N ASP A 91 -13.33 5.26 -7.84
CA ASP A 91 -14.31 4.46 -7.09
C ASP A 91 -14.94 5.20 -5.92
N GLY A 92 -14.55 6.46 -5.66
CA GLY A 92 -15.16 7.33 -4.66
C GLY A 92 -14.58 7.21 -3.26
N TYR A 93 -13.31 6.80 -3.12
CA TYR A 93 -12.53 6.90 -1.88
C TYR A 93 -11.74 8.19 -1.85
N TYR A 94 -11.38 8.64 -0.64
CA TYR A 94 -10.48 9.76 -0.43
C TYR A 94 -9.21 9.30 0.26
N VAL A 95 -8.05 9.75 -0.21
CA VAL A 95 -6.75 9.44 0.38
C VAL A 95 -6.04 10.72 0.77
N VAL A 96 -5.81 10.90 2.06
CA VAL A 96 -5.10 12.04 2.65
C VAL A 96 -3.67 11.59 2.95
N THR A 97 -2.67 12.18 2.27
CA THR A 97 -1.30 11.64 2.27
C THR A 97 -0.28 12.70 1.84
N PRO A 98 1.01 12.56 2.20
CA PRO A 98 2.07 13.29 1.51
C PRO A 98 2.18 12.80 0.05
N ASP A 99 2.40 13.73 -0.88
CA ASP A 99 2.68 13.43 -2.29
C ASP A 99 4.16 13.10 -2.46
N ASN A 100 4.52 11.84 -2.18
CA ASN A 100 5.90 11.35 -2.11
C ASN A 100 6.07 9.91 -2.63
N GLY A 101 5.15 9.45 -3.47
CA GLY A 101 5.11 8.08 -3.95
C GLY A 101 4.04 7.20 -3.26
N ALA A 102 3.41 7.66 -2.18
CA ALA A 102 2.39 6.90 -1.44
C ALA A 102 1.12 6.61 -2.26
N LEU A 103 0.88 7.31 -3.36
CA LEU A 103 -0.27 7.12 -4.25
C LEU A 103 0.02 6.22 -5.47
N THR A 104 1.24 5.73 -5.66
CA THR A 104 1.69 5.02 -6.86
C THR A 104 0.76 3.86 -7.24
N HIS A 105 0.52 2.92 -6.34
CA HIS A 105 -0.30 1.74 -6.62
C HIS A 105 -1.79 2.08 -6.76
N VAL A 106 -2.29 3.02 -5.99
CA VAL A 106 -3.68 3.50 -6.10
C VAL A 106 -3.90 4.14 -7.47
N LYS A 107 -3.01 5.02 -7.91
CA LYS A 107 -3.07 5.66 -9.23
C LYS A 107 -3.02 4.62 -10.36
N LYS A 108 -2.10 3.65 -10.28
CA LYS A 108 -1.89 2.62 -11.30
C LYS A 108 -3.06 1.63 -11.41
N PHE A 109 -3.58 1.12 -10.29
CA PHE A 109 -4.45 -0.05 -10.27
C PHE A 109 -5.92 0.27 -9.94
N ILE A 110 -6.19 1.40 -9.28
CA ILE A 110 -7.55 1.85 -8.96
C ILE A 110 -7.94 3.03 -9.85
N GLY A 111 -7.05 4.01 -10.00
CA GLY A 111 -7.27 5.27 -10.70
C GLY A 111 -7.62 6.42 -9.75
N ILE A 112 -7.08 7.59 -10.04
CA ILE A 112 -7.35 8.84 -9.33
C ILE A 112 -8.12 9.77 -10.25
N GLU A 113 -9.29 10.21 -9.81
CA GLU A 113 -10.18 11.14 -10.53
C GLU A 113 -9.67 12.58 -10.42
N ALA A 114 -9.27 13.00 -9.21
CA ALA A 114 -8.79 14.34 -8.93
C ALA A 114 -7.88 14.34 -7.69
N VAL A 115 -7.00 15.34 -7.60
CA VAL A 115 -6.10 15.53 -6.46
C VAL A 115 -5.98 17.00 -6.12
N ARG A 116 -6.02 17.32 -4.81
CA ARG A 116 -5.91 18.69 -4.29
C ARG A 116 -4.78 18.81 -3.30
N GLU A 117 -4.01 19.87 -3.43
CA GLU A 117 -3.03 20.24 -2.41
C GLU A 117 -3.76 20.79 -1.19
N ILE A 118 -3.37 20.39 0.00
CA ILE A 118 -3.99 20.86 1.24
C ILE A 118 -3.57 22.31 1.50
N ASP A 119 -4.54 23.23 1.55
CA ASP A 119 -4.29 24.60 1.98
C ASP A 119 -4.04 24.64 3.50
N GLU A 120 -2.78 24.70 3.88
CA GLU A 120 -2.35 24.73 5.28
C GLU A 120 -2.80 26.00 6.03
N THR A 121 -3.18 27.05 5.33
CA THR A 121 -3.68 28.28 5.98
C THR A 121 -5.04 28.07 6.63
N VAL A 122 -5.82 27.12 6.11
CA VAL A 122 -7.19 26.79 6.54
C VAL A 122 -7.27 25.41 7.19
N ASN A 123 -6.56 24.43 6.64
CA ASN A 123 -6.71 23.01 6.98
C ASN A 123 -5.58 22.47 7.87
N ARG A 124 -4.93 23.32 8.64
CA ARG A 124 -3.94 22.97 9.65
C ARG A 124 -4.41 23.32 11.06
N LEU A 125 -4.14 22.45 12.02
CA LEU A 125 -4.46 22.66 13.43
C LEU A 125 -3.74 23.91 13.95
N GLN A 126 -4.52 24.92 14.38
CA GLN A 126 -4.00 26.25 14.72
C GLN A 126 -3.13 26.25 15.98
N SER A 127 -3.50 25.43 16.98
CA SER A 127 -2.78 25.36 18.28
C SER A 127 -1.34 24.86 18.16
N THR A 128 -0.99 24.23 17.03
CA THR A 128 0.33 23.61 16.80
C THR A 128 1.09 24.24 15.63
N ARG A 129 0.74 25.45 15.21
CA ARG A 129 1.37 26.12 14.04
C ARG A 129 2.90 26.20 14.07
N GLY A 130 3.51 26.18 15.26
CA GLY A 130 4.97 26.18 15.43
C GLY A 130 5.63 24.81 15.28
N VAL A 131 4.86 23.72 15.14
CA VAL A 131 5.39 22.34 15.02
C VAL A 131 5.48 21.95 13.55
N ALA A 132 6.68 21.85 13.01
CA ALA A 132 6.89 21.51 11.59
C ALA A 132 7.01 20.00 11.32
N ILE A 133 7.20 19.20 12.38
CA ILE A 133 7.64 17.79 12.23
C ILE A 133 6.53 16.75 12.43
N PHE A 134 5.29 17.16 12.70
CA PHE A 134 4.19 16.22 12.95
C PHE A 134 2.95 16.53 12.11
N HIS A 135 3.13 16.54 10.79
CA HIS A 135 2.04 16.75 9.84
C HIS A 135 0.98 15.64 9.89
N GLY A 136 1.34 14.42 10.32
CA GLY A 136 0.38 13.33 10.54
C GLY A 136 -0.79 13.74 11.42
N ARG A 137 -0.50 14.40 12.53
CA ARG A 137 -1.50 14.94 13.48
C ARG A 137 -2.08 16.28 13.02
N ASP A 138 -1.19 17.23 12.72
CA ASP A 138 -1.55 18.64 12.63
C ASP A 138 -2.13 19.01 11.26
N LEU A 139 -1.86 18.22 10.23
CA LEU A 139 -2.29 18.48 8.86
C LEU A 139 -3.16 17.35 8.32
N PHE A 140 -2.62 16.14 8.17
CA PHE A 140 -3.33 15.03 7.51
C PHE A 140 -4.54 14.56 8.31
N GLY A 141 -4.38 14.24 9.59
CA GLY A 141 -5.47 13.82 10.47
C GLY A 141 -6.51 14.91 10.67
N TYR A 142 -6.08 16.17 10.80
CA TYR A 142 -6.98 17.31 10.95
C TYR A 142 -7.80 17.55 9.67
N THR A 143 -7.17 17.56 8.48
CA THR A 143 -7.86 17.71 7.19
C THR A 143 -8.84 16.57 6.96
N ALA A 144 -8.41 15.33 7.19
CA ALA A 144 -9.25 14.14 7.04
C ALA A 144 -10.51 14.21 7.92
N ALA A 145 -10.35 14.63 9.17
CA ALA A 145 -11.48 14.80 10.10
C ALA A 145 -12.47 15.85 9.61
N ARG A 146 -11.98 16.99 9.12
CA ARG A 146 -12.83 18.08 8.58
C ARG A 146 -13.60 17.62 7.33
N LEU A 147 -12.93 16.85 6.45
CA LEU A 147 -13.56 16.30 5.25
C LEU A 147 -14.63 15.24 5.63
N ALA A 148 -14.30 14.30 6.50
CA ALA A 148 -15.22 13.25 6.92
C ALA A 148 -16.42 13.76 7.71
N SER A 149 -16.25 14.84 8.49
CA SER A 149 -17.35 15.47 9.23
C SER A 149 -18.22 16.40 8.37
N GLY A 150 -17.82 16.68 7.12
CA GLY A 150 -18.52 17.62 6.22
C GLY A 150 -18.32 19.09 6.58
N ILE A 151 -17.33 19.42 7.43
CA ILE A 151 -16.93 20.82 7.71
C ILE A 151 -16.34 21.44 6.43
N ILE A 152 -15.63 20.66 5.65
CA ILE A 152 -15.21 21.00 4.28
C ILE A 152 -15.69 19.92 3.33
N ASP A 153 -15.92 20.30 2.08
CA ASP A 153 -16.02 19.38 0.95
C ASP A 153 -14.64 19.15 0.31
N PHE A 154 -14.60 18.41 -0.80
CA PHE A 154 -13.34 18.15 -1.49
C PHE A 154 -12.70 19.43 -2.04
N GLU A 155 -13.50 20.36 -2.53
CA GLU A 155 -13.08 21.67 -3.02
C GLU A 155 -12.45 22.53 -1.90
N GLY A 156 -12.96 22.42 -0.68
CA GLY A 156 -12.46 23.12 0.51
C GLY A 156 -11.12 22.59 1.03
N VAL A 157 -10.58 21.49 0.48
CA VAL A 157 -9.23 21.01 0.79
C VAL A 157 -8.18 22.03 0.35
N GLY A 158 -8.33 22.59 -0.85
CA GLY A 158 -7.39 23.54 -1.43
C GLY A 158 -7.34 23.47 -2.95
N PRO A 159 -6.30 24.04 -3.60
CA PRO A 159 -6.20 24.07 -5.05
C PRO A 159 -6.00 22.67 -5.64
N GLU A 160 -6.68 22.44 -6.76
CA GLU A 160 -6.49 21.24 -7.57
C GLU A 160 -5.19 21.34 -8.38
N TYR A 161 -4.54 20.19 -8.59
CA TYR A 161 -3.39 20.10 -9.49
C TYR A 161 -3.53 18.86 -10.38
N PRO A 162 -2.81 18.82 -11.53
CA PRO A 162 -2.90 17.70 -12.47
C PRO A 162 -2.54 16.36 -11.83
N VAL A 163 -3.34 15.32 -12.06
CA VAL A 163 -3.10 13.96 -11.56
C VAL A 163 -1.76 13.41 -12.05
N GLU A 164 -1.31 13.86 -13.22
CA GLU A 164 -0.03 13.49 -13.83
C GLU A 164 1.18 14.00 -13.03
N GLU A 165 1.00 15.04 -12.22
CA GLU A 165 2.05 15.61 -11.36
C GLU A 165 2.22 14.88 -10.02
N ILE A 166 1.35 13.92 -9.70
CA ILE A 166 1.52 13.06 -8.51
C ILE A 166 2.87 12.35 -8.59
N VAL A 167 3.65 12.44 -7.52
CA VAL A 167 4.94 11.75 -7.40
C VAL A 167 4.72 10.24 -7.36
N GLU A 168 5.41 9.51 -8.21
CA GLU A 168 5.27 8.05 -8.33
C GLU A 168 6.63 7.34 -8.20
N HIS A 169 6.58 6.15 -7.62
CA HIS A 169 7.65 5.18 -7.77
C HIS A 169 7.59 4.52 -9.15
N PRO A 170 8.70 4.08 -9.72
CA PRO A 170 8.68 3.29 -10.95
C PRO A 170 8.02 1.93 -10.69
N ILE A 171 7.07 1.55 -11.54
CA ILE A 171 6.49 0.21 -11.59
C ILE A 171 6.92 -0.45 -12.90
N TYR A 172 7.50 -1.64 -12.82
CA TYR A 172 7.95 -2.40 -13.97
C TYR A 172 6.92 -3.48 -14.30
N GLU A 173 6.64 -3.65 -15.61
CA GLU A 173 5.74 -4.70 -16.07
C GLU A 173 6.50 -6.03 -16.17
N PRO A 174 5.84 -7.17 -15.91
CA PRO A 174 6.45 -8.47 -16.10
C PRO A 174 6.64 -8.80 -17.59
N THR A 175 7.66 -9.58 -17.92
CA THR A 175 7.82 -10.18 -19.26
C THR A 175 7.09 -11.50 -19.30
N VAL A 176 6.20 -11.69 -20.28
CA VAL A 176 5.35 -12.87 -20.41
C VAL A 176 5.54 -13.49 -21.79
N GLU A 177 6.04 -14.73 -21.83
CA GLU A 177 6.25 -15.52 -23.03
C GLU A 177 5.67 -16.94 -22.83
N PRO A 178 5.28 -17.66 -23.86
CA PRO A 178 4.82 -19.04 -23.72
C PRO A 178 5.85 -19.91 -22.96
N GLY A 179 5.43 -20.47 -21.83
CA GLY A 179 6.28 -21.29 -20.96
C GLY A 179 7.33 -20.53 -20.14
N ARG A 180 7.38 -19.19 -20.21
CA ARG A 180 8.34 -18.38 -19.45
C ARG A 180 7.70 -17.08 -18.98
N VAL A 181 7.80 -16.78 -17.70
CA VAL A 181 7.39 -15.49 -17.13
C VAL A 181 8.50 -14.96 -16.22
N GLU A 182 8.81 -13.68 -16.36
CA GLU A 182 9.79 -12.99 -15.54
C GLU A 182 9.18 -11.75 -14.91
N GLY A 183 9.44 -11.54 -13.63
CA GLY A 183 9.02 -10.38 -12.87
C GLY A 183 9.96 -10.11 -11.71
N TYR A 184 9.49 -9.37 -10.71
CA TYR A 184 10.22 -9.10 -9.48
C TYR A 184 9.27 -9.21 -8.28
N PHE A 185 9.83 -9.32 -7.08
CA PHE A 185 9.04 -9.28 -5.86
C PHE A 185 8.70 -7.83 -5.49
N GLU A 186 7.43 -7.48 -5.59
CA GLU A 186 6.95 -6.13 -5.24
C GLU A 186 6.98 -5.87 -3.74
N ILE A 187 6.62 -6.89 -2.95
CA ILE A 187 6.49 -6.77 -1.50
C ILE A 187 6.56 -8.14 -0.83
N ASN A 188 6.85 -8.15 0.45
CA ASN A 188 6.67 -9.33 1.29
C ASN A 188 5.35 -9.26 2.08
N ASP A 189 4.93 -10.40 2.60
CA ASP A 189 3.97 -10.50 3.68
C ASP A 189 4.77 -10.59 4.99
N PRO A 190 4.87 -9.54 5.79
CA PRO A 190 5.84 -9.48 6.89
C PRO A 190 5.56 -10.49 8.00
N ASN A 191 4.29 -10.88 8.18
CA ASN A 191 3.90 -11.81 9.24
C ASN A 191 4.23 -13.26 8.89
N PHE A 192 4.03 -13.66 7.63
CA PHE A 192 4.27 -15.03 7.16
C PHE A 192 5.57 -15.19 6.38
N GLY A 193 6.19 -14.09 5.94
CA GLY A 193 7.41 -14.08 5.14
C GLY A 193 7.23 -14.60 3.73
N ASN A 194 6.02 -14.48 3.16
CA ASN A 194 5.74 -14.77 1.76
C ASN A 194 6.25 -13.62 0.89
N LEU A 195 6.53 -13.91 -0.38
CA LEU A 195 6.97 -12.93 -1.37
C LEU A 195 5.94 -12.81 -2.49
N TRP A 196 5.46 -11.60 -2.75
CA TRP A 196 4.45 -11.31 -3.76
C TRP A 196 5.08 -10.61 -4.96
N THR A 197 4.81 -11.16 -6.14
CA THR A 197 5.38 -10.64 -7.39
C THR A 197 4.47 -9.59 -8.03
N ASN A 198 5.02 -8.88 -9.02
CA ASN A 198 4.27 -8.01 -9.92
C ASN A 198 3.50 -8.78 -11.03
N ILE A 199 3.54 -10.10 -11.05
CA ILE A 199 2.99 -10.93 -12.13
C ILE A 199 1.51 -11.21 -11.89
N PRO A 200 0.58 -10.75 -12.76
CA PRO A 200 -0.82 -11.12 -12.68
C PRO A 200 -1.04 -12.62 -12.89
N LEU A 201 -1.97 -13.20 -12.13
CA LEU A 201 -2.26 -14.65 -12.21
C LEU A 201 -2.76 -15.08 -13.60
N ASP A 202 -3.58 -14.25 -14.23
CA ASP A 202 -4.12 -14.52 -15.58
C ASP A 202 -3.01 -14.53 -16.64
N ALA A 203 -2.06 -13.58 -16.55
CA ALA A 203 -0.89 -13.56 -17.42
C ALA A 203 -0.01 -14.81 -17.22
N PHE A 204 0.19 -15.25 -15.98
CA PHE A 204 0.93 -16.47 -15.65
C PHE A 204 0.25 -17.71 -16.22
N LYS A 205 -1.06 -17.84 -16.04
CA LYS A 205 -1.85 -18.92 -16.61
C LYS A 205 -1.90 -18.85 -18.14
N GLY A 206 -1.99 -17.64 -18.71
CA GLY A 206 -1.95 -17.40 -20.16
C GLY A 206 -0.62 -17.82 -20.79
N ALA A 207 0.49 -17.77 -20.05
CA ALA A 207 1.80 -18.31 -20.46
C ALA A 207 1.86 -19.83 -20.43
N GLY A 208 0.81 -20.51 -19.98
CA GLY A 208 0.66 -21.96 -20.02
C GLY A 208 0.87 -22.67 -18.68
N PHE A 209 0.99 -21.95 -17.55
CA PHE A 209 1.10 -22.56 -16.22
C PHE A 209 -0.28 -22.89 -15.64
N ALA A 210 -0.40 -24.05 -14.99
CA ALA A 210 -1.63 -24.52 -14.39
C ALA A 210 -1.39 -25.04 -12.97
N TYR A 211 -2.43 -24.99 -12.13
CA TYR A 211 -2.35 -25.60 -10.80
C TYR A 211 -2.04 -27.10 -10.89
N GLY A 212 -1.09 -27.54 -10.10
CA GLY A 212 -0.53 -28.89 -10.12
C GLY A 212 0.80 -28.98 -10.88
N ASP A 213 1.19 -27.97 -11.63
CA ASP A 213 2.47 -27.95 -12.33
C ASP A 213 3.64 -27.86 -11.33
N MET A 214 4.72 -28.57 -11.66
CA MET A 214 6.04 -28.35 -11.08
C MET A 214 6.80 -27.39 -11.98
N VAL A 215 7.06 -26.19 -11.48
CA VAL A 215 7.61 -25.04 -12.22
C VAL A 215 9.08 -24.86 -11.83
N ASN A 216 9.97 -24.67 -12.81
CA ASN A 216 11.35 -24.28 -12.53
C ASN A 216 11.38 -22.80 -12.16
N VAL A 217 11.96 -22.47 -11.02
CA VAL A 217 12.05 -21.11 -10.47
C VAL A 217 13.51 -20.73 -10.31
N SER A 218 13.89 -19.57 -10.81
CA SER A 218 15.17 -18.91 -10.55
C SER A 218 14.92 -17.54 -9.95
N ILE A 219 15.49 -17.25 -8.78
CA ILE A 219 15.44 -15.94 -8.15
C ILE A 219 16.85 -15.34 -8.18
N ARG A 220 16.93 -14.06 -8.53
CA ARG A 220 18.21 -13.33 -8.61
C ARG A 220 18.13 -12.06 -7.79
N LYS A 221 19.24 -11.76 -7.14
CA LYS A 221 19.49 -10.46 -6.52
C LYS A 221 20.58 -9.73 -7.32
N ASP A 222 20.31 -8.53 -7.81
CA ASP A 222 21.26 -7.78 -8.65
C ASP A 222 21.83 -8.62 -9.81
N GLY A 223 21.01 -9.48 -10.42
CA GLY A 223 21.38 -10.37 -11.51
C GLY A 223 22.11 -11.65 -11.08
N VAL A 224 22.49 -11.81 -9.82
CA VAL A 224 23.14 -13.03 -9.27
C VAL A 224 22.07 -14.00 -8.80
N GLU A 225 22.11 -15.25 -9.29
CA GLU A 225 21.18 -16.29 -8.87
C GLU A 225 21.42 -16.67 -7.40
N VAL A 226 20.36 -16.56 -6.58
CA VAL A 226 20.39 -16.85 -5.13
C VAL A 226 19.46 -17.99 -4.74
N PHE A 227 18.54 -18.37 -5.63
CA PHE A 227 17.64 -19.51 -5.43
C PHE A 227 17.32 -20.15 -6.77
N GLN A 228 17.37 -21.47 -6.82
CA GLN A 228 16.90 -22.27 -7.94
C GLN A 228 16.28 -23.56 -7.42
N ASP A 229 15.05 -23.84 -7.82
CA ASP A 229 14.35 -25.07 -7.43
C ASP A 229 13.20 -25.36 -8.41
N ARG A 230 12.66 -26.57 -8.31
CA ARG A 230 11.44 -26.99 -9.00
C ARG A 230 10.28 -27.00 -8.02
N VAL A 231 9.39 -26.03 -8.14
CA VAL A 231 8.41 -25.65 -7.12
C VAL A 231 6.98 -25.94 -7.59
N LEU A 232 6.16 -26.51 -6.71
CA LEU A 232 4.74 -26.77 -6.99
C LEU A 232 3.95 -25.44 -7.10
N PHE A 233 3.21 -25.28 -8.20
CA PHE A 233 2.20 -24.23 -8.34
C PHE A 233 0.83 -24.76 -7.97
N HIS A 234 0.20 -24.18 -6.92
CA HIS A 234 -1.16 -24.56 -6.50
C HIS A 234 -1.89 -23.39 -5.83
N GLN A 235 -3.23 -23.50 -5.75
CA GLN A 235 -4.08 -22.45 -5.19
C GLN A 235 -4.05 -22.37 -3.65
N SER A 236 -3.53 -23.39 -2.97
CA SER A 236 -3.60 -23.47 -1.49
C SER A 236 -2.37 -24.14 -0.91
N PHE A 237 -1.95 -23.64 0.27
CA PHE A 237 -0.82 -24.15 1.05
C PHE A 237 -0.94 -25.63 1.45
N GLY A 238 -2.17 -26.16 1.55
CA GLY A 238 -2.43 -27.56 1.93
C GLY A 238 -1.92 -28.59 0.93
N PHE A 239 -1.56 -28.19 -0.28
CA PHE A 239 -1.02 -29.08 -1.31
C PHE A 239 0.51 -29.23 -1.28
N ALA A 240 1.22 -28.35 -0.54
CA ALA A 240 2.66 -28.48 -0.33
C ALA A 240 2.96 -29.14 1.01
N LYS A 241 4.02 -29.93 1.09
CA LYS A 241 4.49 -30.49 2.35
C LYS A 241 5.02 -29.36 3.24
N LYS A 242 4.89 -29.55 4.56
CA LYS A 242 5.45 -28.61 5.53
C LYS A 242 6.93 -28.38 5.28
N GLY A 243 7.30 -27.13 5.16
CA GLY A 243 8.68 -26.68 4.92
C GLY A 243 9.08 -26.62 3.45
N ASP A 244 8.24 -27.10 2.51
CA ASP A 244 8.54 -27.00 1.08
C ASP A 244 8.13 -25.62 0.53
N PRO A 245 8.88 -25.08 -0.44
CA PRO A 245 8.48 -23.89 -1.18
C PRO A 245 7.28 -24.19 -2.09
N MET A 246 6.46 -23.20 -2.33
CA MET A 246 5.35 -23.29 -3.28
C MET A 246 5.09 -21.96 -3.97
N ILE A 247 4.52 -22.03 -5.17
CA ILE A 247 3.96 -20.91 -5.91
C ILE A 247 2.45 -20.93 -5.69
N TYR A 248 1.85 -19.78 -5.42
CA TYR A 248 0.41 -19.63 -5.25
C TYR A 248 -0.06 -18.29 -5.81
N ASN A 249 -1.35 -18.03 -5.81
CA ASN A 249 -1.88 -16.68 -6.04
C ASN A 249 -2.24 -16.02 -4.71
N ASN A 250 -1.84 -14.77 -4.55
CA ASN A 250 -2.24 -13.97 -3.40
C ASN A 250 -3.68 -13.40 -3.55
N GLU A 251 -4.13 -12.66 -2.56
CA GLU A 251 -5.46 -12.05 -2.50
C GLU A 251 -5.70 -10.94 -3.55
N LEU A 252 -4.64 -10.40 -4.13
CA LEU A 252 -4.68 -9.42 -5.22
C LEU A 252 -4.59 -10.09 -6.61
N MET A 253 -4.77 -11.41 -6.68
CA MET A 253 -4.67 -12.19 -7.92
C MET A 253 -3.33 -12.03 -8.64
N LYS A 254 -2.25 -11.93 -7.87
CA LYS A 254 -0.87 -11.97 -8.36
C LYS A 254 -0.19 -13.26 -7.93
N VAL A 255 0.80 -13.69 -8.72
CA VAL A 255 1.66 -14.82 -8.37
C VAL A 255 2.50 -14.49 -7.16
N ALA A 256 2.63 -15.42 -6.25
CA ALA A 256 3.40 -15.29 -5.03
C ALA A 256 4.14 -16.59 -4.70
N MET A 257 5.15 -16.47 -3.85
CA MET A 257 5.92 -17.63 -3.35
C MET A 257 5.87 -17.67 -1.83
N ALA A 258 5.77 -18.87 -1.29
CA ALA A 258 5.72 -19.14 0.14
C ALA A 258 6.49 -20.40 0.50
N VAL A 259 6.75 -20.59 1.77
CA VAL A 259 7.11 -21.89 2.36
C VAL A 259 5.92 -22.37 3.18
N SER A 260 5.44 -23.59 2.90
CA SER A 260 4.32 -24.17 3.66
C SER A 260 4.65 -24.25 5.14
N GLN A 261 3.87 -23.57 5.99
CA GLN A 261 4.08 -23.44 7.44
C GLN A 261 5.49 -22.92 7.82
N GLY A 262 6.05 -22.01 7.02
CA GLY A 262 7.35 -21.38 7.24
C GLY A 262 7.44 -20.03 6.53
N SER A 263 8.62 -19.40 6.60
CA SER A 263 8.88 -18.11 5.97
C SER A 263 9.82 -18.30 4.77
N MET A 264 9.38 -17.87 3.59
CA MET A 264 10.20 -17.86 2.37
C MET A 264 11.39 -16.91 2.52
N CYS A 265 11.13 -15.71 3.07
CA CYS A 265 12.16 -14.71 3.32
C CYS A 265 13.26 -15.23 4.25
N GLN A 266 12.89 -15.83 5.39
CA GLN A 266 13.87 -16.29 6.39
C GLN A 266 14.60 -17.55 5.96
N LYS A 267 13.88 -18.51 5.35
CA LYS A 267 14.47 -19.80 4.98
C LYS A 267 15.54 -19.68 3.91
N TYR A 268 15.35 -18.75 2.96
CA TYR A 268 16.21 -18.61 1.79
C TYR A 268 16.94 -17.27 1.72
N ASP A 269 16.84 -16.43 2.75
CA ASP A 269 17.43 -15.08 2.81
C ASP A 269 17.02 -14.21 1.60
N LEU A 270 15.72 -14.19 1.31
CA LEU A 270 15.15 -13.49 0.18
C LEU A 270 14.41 -12.24 0.67
N TRP A 271 14.31 -11.24 -0.22
CA TRP A 271 13.61 -10.00 0.05
C TRP A 271 12.83 -9.50 -1.17
N PHE A 272 12.33 -8.30 -1.14
CA PHE A 272 11.58 -7.67 -2.22
C PHE A 272 12.25 -6.36 -2.69
N GLY A 273 11.83 -5.87 -3.83
CA GLY A 273 12.36 -4.71 -4.53
C GLY A 273 12.75 -5.06 -5.96
N PRO A 274 12.98 -4.08 -6.84
CA PRO A 274 13.26 -4.31 -8.25
C PRO A 274 14.57 -5.07 -8.51
N GLU A 275 15.49 -5.11 -7.56
CA GLU A 275 16.71 -5.90 -7.60
C GLU A 275 16.48 -7.41 -7.37
N TRP A 276 15.31 -7.80 -6.85
CA TRP A 276 14.92 -9.17 -6.58
C TRP A 276 14.02 -9.71 -7.69
N THR A 277 14.62 -10.16 -8.77
CA THR A 277 13.90 -10.70 -9.92
C THR A 277 13.62 -12.20 -9.79
N VAL A 278 12.51 -12.63 -10.38
CA VAL A 278 12.10 -14.05 -10.41
C VAL A 278 11.72 -14.48 -11.81
N VAL A 279 12.21 -15.63 -12.22
CA VAL A 279 11.90 -16.27 -13.51
C VAL A 279 11.25 -17.60 -13.26
N PHE A 280 10.11 -17.81 -13.90
CA PHE A 280 9.38 -19.07 -13.92
C PHE A 280 9.47 -19.70 -15.31
N THR A 281 9.84 -20.98 -15.41
CA THR A 281 9.86 -21.72 -16.66
C THR A 281 9.22 -23.09 -16.51
N LYS A 282 8.64 -23.61 -17.62
CA LYS A 282 8.12 -24.98 -17.69
C LYS A 282 9.20 -26.05 -17.74
#